data_97c4efae4fd83d1505459c1153c24967
#
_entry.id   97c4efae4fd83d1505459c1153c24967
#
_cell.length_a   1.000
_cell.length_b   1.000
_cell.length_c   1.000
_cell.angle_alpha   90.00
_cell.angle_beta   90.00
_cell.angle_gamma   90.00
#
_symmetry.space_group_name_H-M   'P 1'
#
loop_
_entity.id
_entity.type
_entity.pdbx_description
1 polymer ?
#
loop_
_entity_poly.entity_id
_entity_poly.type
_entity_poly.pdbx_seq_one_letter_code
_entity_poly.pdbx_strand_id
1 'polypeptide(L)'
;AEARRQSIDKIPYNLQVGPIKFRFSATLGVEYNDNINLAEDGSAVFLSPTGPILITTTPQDDIILRPQFNVNALWPITQLNTLRLDIGMGYAFYLDHSNYNTNGILISPGSQLAFDIFVGDFKINIHDRFSLEQDPVAEVALSNVADYGRFQNTAGISVLWDLNQAVVTLGYDHYNFISTNSVFDYLDRNAEIFSGSIGFTPTSSMTVGVEGSFVDTYYDQNILNDSRTYSAGAFLETQLTNYLKLRVAGGYQAIDFDHTGLVNDAHDLNDYYANALLSHRVNAVLTQNLSVGHETQLGVNSNYVKLNYVRHTTTWNIFYHTLFSTELFYEDADDSGGSGLLFQPIPGVPNINPFVAEHIHRYGGALTLGYQLTQHVTLGLRYQYTQKDSDQPLRDYRQNRIAFDGTYSF
;
A
#
# COMPACT_ATOMS: atom_id res chain seq x y z
N ALA A 1 -21.64 -21.88 -12.30
CA ALA A 1 -22.09 -20.87 -13.28
C ALA A 1 -23.24 -20.02 -12.69
N GLU A 2 -24.33 -20.64 -12.21
CA GLU A 2 -25.51 -19.91 -11.75
C GLU A 2 -25.28 -19.06 -10.49
N ALA A 3 -24.56 -19.57 -9.49
CA ALA A 3 -24.20 -18.83 -8.29
C ALA A 3 -23.34 -17.58 -8.62
N ARG A 4 -22.44 -17.69 -9.61
CA ARG A 4 -21.63 -16.56 -10.07
C ARG A 4 -22.48 -15.53 -10.82
N ARG A 5 -23.40 -15.97 -11.69
CA ARG A 5 -24.32 -15.06 -12.38
C ARG A 5 -25.17 -14.28 -11.38
N GLN A 6 -25.74 -14.95 -10.37
CA GLN A 6 -26.51 -14.30 -9.30
C GLN A 6 -25.65 -13.31 -8.49
N SER A 7 -24.35 -13.60 -8.31
CA SER A 7 -23.39 -12.68 -7.67
C SER A 7 -23.15 -11.41 -8.52
N ILE A 8 -22.97 -11.58 -9.83
CA ILE A 8 -22.77 -10.46 -10.79
C ILE A 8 -24.04 -9.59 -10.89
N ASP A 9 -25.23 -10.22 -10.87
CA ASP A 9 -26.48 -9.50 -10.97
C ASP A 9 -26.79 -8.62 -9.74
N LYS A 10 -26.20 -8.95 -8.58
CA LYS A 10 -26.36 -8.20 -7.32
C LYS A 10 -25.39 -7.01 -7.18
N ILE A 11 -24.42 -6.85 -8.09
CA ILE A 11 -23.49 -5.72 -8.04
C ILE A 11 -24.25 -4.42 -8.32
N PRO A 12 -24.19 -3.43 -7.39
CA PRO A 12 -24.90 -2.17 -7.57
C PRO A 12 -24.31 -1.38 -8.74
N TYR A 13 -25.18 -0.77 -9.54
CA TYR A 13 -24.80 0.11 -10.65
C TYR A 13 -25.76 1.31 -10.70
N ASN A 14 -25.31 2.40 -11.31
CA ASN A 14 -26.14 3.59 -11.54
C ASN A 14 -26.39 3.87 -13.04
N LEU A 15 -25.63 3.22 -13.93
CA LEU A 15 -25.85 3.25 -15.37
C LEU A 15 -25.63 1.87 -15.97
N GLN A 16 -26.51 1.45 -16.87
CA GLN A 16 -26.32 0.23 -17.64
C GLN A 16 -26.39 0.53 -19.13
N VAL A 17 -25.36 0.10 -19.87
CA VAL A 17 -25.30 0.23 -21.33
C VAL A 17 -25.10 -1.17 -21.91
N GLY A 18 -26.17 -1.73 -22.47
CA GLY A 18 -26.20 -3.12 -22.90
C GLY A 18 -25.90 -4.08 -21.75
N PRO A 19 -24.91 -4.97 -21.86
CA PRO A 19 -24.52 -5.87 -20.77
C PRO A 19 -23.61 -5.21 -19.71
N ILE A 20 -23.09 -4.01 -19.97
CA ILE A 20 -22.09 -3.37 -19.11
C ILE A 20 -22.80 -2.56 -18.03
N LYS A 21 -22.41 -2.80 -16.78
CA LYS A 21 -22.88 -2.09 -15.60
C LYS A 21 -21.82 -1.10 -15.17
N PHE A 22 -22.19 0.17 -15.02
CA PHE A 22 -21.32 1.26 -14.56
C PHE A 22 -21.79 1.77 -13.21
N ARG A 23 -20.82 2.16 -12.39
CA ARG A 23 -21.02 2.93 -11.18
C ARG A 23 -20.07 4.11 -11.17
N PHE A 24 -20.66 5.30 -11.09
CA PHE A 24 -19.93 6.56 -11.01
C PHE A 24 -20.14 7.19 -9.64
N SER A 25 -19.10 7.80 -9.09
CA SER A 25 -19.21 8.65 -7.92
C SER A 25 -18.20 9.78 -7.97
N ALA A 26 -18.58 10.93 -7.41
CA ALA A 26 -17.72 12.09 -7.25
C ALA A 26 -17.59 12.41 -5.76
N THR A 27 -16.38 12.65 -5.30
CA THR A 27 -16.06 13.02 -3.92
C THR A 27 -15.34 14.36 -3.91
N LEU A 28 -15.73 15.24 -3.00
CA LEU A 28 -14.95 16.42 -2.66
C LEU A 28 -14.51 16.31 -1.21
N GLY A 29 -13.21 16.24 -1.01
CA GLY A 29 -12.57 16.21 0.31
C GLY A 29 -11.93 17.55 0.63
N VAL A 30 -11.97 17.94 1.91
CA VAL A 30 -11.22 19.03 2.50
C VAL A 30 -10.44 18.46 3.68
N GLU A 31 -9.12 18.57 3.65
CA GLU A 31 -8.23 18.02 4.66
C GLU A 31 -7.37 19.15 5.25
N TYR A 32 -7.32 19.26 6.56
CA TYR A 32 -6.29 19.99 7.28
C TYR A 32 -5.20 19.00 7.71
N ASN A 33 -3.94 19.32 7.43
CA ASN A 33 -2.77 18.55 7.79
C ASN A 33 -1.75 19.49 8.45
N ASP A 34 -1.36 19.22 9.70
CA ASP A 34 -0.46 20.08 10.48
C ASP A 34 1.02 19.81 10.18
N ASN A 35 1.35 18.79 9.37
CA ASN A 35 2.72 18.47 8.99
C ASN A 35 2.75 17.76 7.62
N ILE A 36 2.56 18.53 6.55
CA ILE A 36 2.54 18.00 5.18
C ILE A 36 3.90 17.47 4.72
N ASN A 37 4.99 17.99 5.29
CA ASN A 37 6.36 17.64 4.92
C ASN A 37 7.02 16.60 5.85
N LEU A 38 6.28 16.02 6.81
CA LEU A 38 6.78 15.01 7.74
C LEU A 38 8.08 15.44 8.43
N ALA A 39 8.16 16.71 8.85
CA ALA A 39 9.34 17.30 9.45
C ALA A 39 9.29 17.27 10.98
N GLU A 40 10.46 17.16 11.59
CA GLU A 40 10.70 17.47 12.99
C GLU A 40 10.84 19.00 13.16
N ASP A 41 10.36 19.54 14.27
CA ASP A 41 10.67 20.92 14.65
C ASP A 41 11.97 20.94 15.45
N GLY A 42 13.09 21.15 14.75
CA GLY A 42 14.40 21.02 15.37
C GLY A 42 15.56 21.52 14.54
N SER A 43 16.75 21.44 15.13
CA SER A 43 18.01 21.76 14.46
C SER A 43 19.09 20.78 14.87
N ALA A 44 19.89 20.32 13.91
CA ALA A 44 21.04 19.46 14.16
C ALA A 44 22.26 19.89 13.36
N VAL A 45 23.46 19.57 13.86
CA VAL A 45 24.71 19.86 13.16
C VAL A 45 25.18 18.59 12.46
N PHE A 46 25.29 18.68 11.14
CA PHE A 46 25.81 17.62 10.30
C PHE A 46 27.26 17.91 9.89
N LEU A 47 28.09 16.87 9.89
CA LEU A 47 29.47 16.98 9.41
C LEU A 47 29.48 16.82 7.89
N SER A 48 29.95 17.82 7.16
CA SER A 48 30.20 17.77 5.73
C SER A 48 31.70 17.84 5.43
N PRO A 49 32.14 17.44 4.21
CA PRO A 49 33.54 17.59 3.79
C PRO A 49 34.07 19.04 3.87
N THR A 50 33.18 20.02 3.86
CA THR A 50 33.53 21.48 3.94
C THR A 50 33.44 22.03 5.37
N GLY A 51 33.03 21.21 6.36
CA GLY A 51 32.87 21.59 7.76
C GLY A 51 31.45 21.33 8.29
N PRO A 52 31.18 21.65 9.55
CA PRO A 52 29.89 21.45 10.16
C PRO A 52 28.82 22.35 9.53
N ILE A 53 27.66 21.80 9.20
CA ILE A 53 26.48 22.51 8.66
C ILE A 53 25.36 22.39 9.69
N LEU A 54 24.77 23.50 10.08
CA LEU A 54 23.52 23.52 10.87
C LEU A 54 22.34 23.39 9.94
N ILE A 55 21.54 22.35 10.12
CA ILE A 55 20.26 22.14 9.41
C ILE A 55 19.13 22.39 10.40
N THR A 56 18.13 23.13 9.99
CA THR A 56 16.91 23.38 10.74
C THR A 56 15.72 22.91 9.91
N THR A 57 14.83 22.14 10.52
CA THR A 57 13.59 21.67 9.93
C THR A 57 12.41 22.20 10.71
N THR A 58 11.30 22.45 10.03
CA THR A 58 10.04 22.90 10.64
C THR A 58 8.86 22.22 9.96
N PRO A 59 7.87 21.73 10.71
CA PRO A 59 6.61 21.26 10.16
C PRO A 59 5.91 22.37 9.36
N GLN A 60 5.29 21.99 8.26
CA GLN A 60 4.45 22.86 7.43
C GLN A 60 3.02 22.36 7.48
N ASP A 61 2.08 23.25 7.79
CA ASP A 61 0.65 22.91 7.75
C ASP A 61 0.00 23.42 6.48
N ASP A 62 -1.09 22.77 6.08
CA ASP A 62 -1.87 23.19 4.91
C ASP A 62 -3.32 22.71 4.99
N ILE A 63 -4.18 23.39 4.23
CA ILE A 63 -5.52 22.91 3.88
C ILE A 63 -5.48 22.40 2.45
N ILE A 64 -5.84 21.14 2.26
CA ILE A 64 -5.75 20.44 0.98
C ILE A 64 -7.17 20.13 0.47
N LEU A 65 -7.51 20.59 -0.74
CA LEU A 65 -8.73 20.21 -1.42
C LEU A 65 -8.46 18.99 -2.30
N ARG A 66 -9.29 17.95 -2.14
CA ARG A 66 -9.13 16.66 -2.84
C ARG A 66 -10.40 16.29 -3.62
N PRO A 67 -10.64 16.89 -4.80
CA PRO A 67 -11.67 16.38 -5.70
C PRO A 67 -11.27 15.00 -6.24
N GLN A 68 -12.22 14.06 -6.26
CA GLN A 68 -12.03 12.71 -6.75
C GLN A 68 -13.24 12.25 -7.55
N PHE A 69 -12.99 11.49 -8.61
CA PHE A 69 -14.01 10.85 -9.43
C PHE A 69 -13.71 9.37 -9.58
N ASN A 70 -14.68 8.51 -9.30
CA ASN A 70 -14.52 7.06 -9.39
C ASN A 70 -15.42 6.49 -10.47
N VAL A 71 -14.87 5.58 -11.24
CA VAL A 71 -15.54 4.81 -12.29
C VAL A 71 -15.33 3.34 -12.00
N ASN A 72 -16.43 2.60 -11.81
CA ASN A 72 -16.39 1.15 -11.79
C ASN A 72 -17.22 0.65 -12.98
N ALA A 73 -16.67 -0.24 -13.77
CA ALA A 73 -17.37 -0.88 -14.88
C ALA A 73 -17.23 -2.41 -14.79
N LEU A 74 -18.35 -3.10 -14.95
CA LEU A 74 -18.39 -4.55 -14.98
C LEU A 74 -19.05 -5.00 -16.28
N TRP A 75 -18.29 -5.72 -17.09
CA TRP A 75 -18.77 -6.32 -18.32
C TRP A 75 -18.77 -7.85 -18.23
N PRO A 76 -19.93 -8.49 -18.03
CA PRO A 76 -20.07 -9.93 -18.17
C PRO A 76 -20.05 -10.29 -19.66
N ILE A 77 -18.87 -10.71 -20.17
CA ILE A 77 -18.67 -11.11 -21.58
C ILE A 77 -19.41 -12.43 -21.83
N THR A 78 -19.35 -13.34 -20.87
CA THR A 78 -20.15 -14.57 -20.85
C THR A 78 -20.77 -14.76 -19.45
N GLN A 79 -21.51 -15.84 -19.22
CA GLN A 79 -22.03 -16.15 -17.89
C GLN A 79 -20.94 -16.38 -16.83
N LEU A 80 -19.73 -16.73 -17.25
CA LEU A 80 -18.59 -17.05 -16.36
C LEU A 80 -17.49 -15.98 -16.43
N ASN A 81 -17.28 -15.38 -17.61
CA ASN A 81 -16.13 -14.52 -17.86
C ASN A 81 -16.52 -13.05 -17.72
N THR A 82 -15.77 -12.31 -16.94
CA THR A 82 -16.07 -10.92 -16.63
C THR A 82 -14.84 -10.04 -16.80
N LEU A 83 -15.02 -8.92 -17.49
CA LEU A 83 -14.05 -7.82 -17.50
C LEU A 83 -14.50 -6.77 -16.50
N ARG A 84 -13.59 -6.33 -15.64
CA ARG A 84 -13.82 -5.33 -14.60
C ARG A 84 -12.80 -4.21 -14.75
N LEU A 85 -13.29 -2.99 -14.68
CA LEU A 85 -12.50 -1.77 -14.63
C LEU A 85 -12.90 -1.00 -13.37
N ASP A 86 -11.93 -0.69 -12.54
CA ASP A 86 -12.08 0.16 -11.36
C ASP A 86 -11.03 1.26 -11.44
N ILE A 87 -11.44 2.53 -11.52
CA ILE A 87 -10.52 3.68 -11.59
C ILE A 87 -11.02 4.77 -10.66
N GLY A 88 -10.14 5.22 -9.77
CA GLY A 88 -10.31 6.46 -9.01
C GLY A 88 -9.33 7.51 -9.54
N MET A 89 -9.83 8.68 -9.92
CA MET A 89 -9.04 9.81 -10.41
C MET A 89 -9.23 10.98 -9.46
N GLY A 90 -8.15 11.66 -9.11
CA GLY A 90 -8.22 12.78 -8.17
C GLY A 90 -7.17 13.85 -8.42
N TYR A 91 -7.22 14.86 -7.59
CA TYR A 91 -6.25 15.96 -7.55
C TYR A 91 -6.06 16.40 -6.10
N ALA A 92 -4.89 16.95 -5.77
CA ALA A 92 -4.62 17.60 -4.49
C ALA A 92 -4.22 19.05 -4.70
N PHE A 93 -5.03 19.98 -4.18
CA PHE A 93 -4.77 21.41 -4.18
C PHE A 93 -4.36 21.82 -2.77
N TYR A 94 -3.10 22.24 -2.61
CA TYR A 94 -2.55 22.84 -1.40
C TYR A 94 -2.80 24.34 -1.44
N LEU A 95 -3.46 24.90 -0.42
CA LEU A 95 -3.85 26.30 -0.45
C LEU A 95 -2.69 27.24 -0.14
N ASP A 96 -1.83 26.89 0.81
CA ASP A 96 -0.70 27.70 1.24
C ASP A 96 0.61 27.31 0.53
N HIS A 97 0.77 26.01 0.20
CA HIS A 97 1.98 25.48 -0.44
C HIS A 97 1.68 24.96 -1.86
N SER A 98 1.27 25.86 -2.76
CA SER A 98 0.86 25.51 -4.13
C SER A 98 1.93 24.83 -4.99
N ASN A 99 3.19 24.88 -4.58
CA ASN A 99 4.30 24.12 -5.18
C ASN A 99 4.16 22.59 -5.00
N TYR A 100 3.34 22.15 -4.03
CA TYR A 100 3.02 20.72 -3.82
C TYR A 100 1.72 20.31 -4.51
N ASN A 101 1.06 21.20 -5.24
CA ASN A 101 -0.08 20.83 -6.05
C ASN A 101 0.29 19.71 -7.01
N THR A 102 -0.60 18.74 -7.14
CA THR A 102 -0.37 17.61 -8.03
C THR A 102 -0.10 18.08 -9.46
N ASN A 103 0.96 17.57 -10.06
CA ASN A 103 1.26 17.79 -11.46
C ASN A 103 0.58 16.70 -12.31
N GLY A 104 -0.69 16.90 -12.67
CA GLY A 104 -1.49 15.93 -13.40
C GLY A 104 -2.62 15.34 -12.56
N ILE A 105 -3.09 14.17 -12.94
CA ILE A 105 -4.21 13.47 -12.28
C ILE A 105 -3.64 12.38 -11.38
N LEU A 106 -3.96 12.39 -10.10
CA LEU A 106 -3.71 11.27 -9.20
C LEU A 106 -4.61 10.08 -9.57
N ILE A 107 -4.08 8.88 -9.42
CA ILE A 107 -4.83 7.63 -9.61
C ILE A 107 -4.83 6.89 -8.29
N SER A 108 -6.03 6.63 -7.76
CA SER A 108 -6.19 6.02 -6.45
C SER A 108 -5.60 4.61 -6.40
N PRO A 109 -5.00 4.21 -5.27
CA PRO A 109 -4.65 2.81 -5.01
C PRO A 109 -5.86 1.90 -5.20
N GLY A 110 -5.65 0.74 -5.81
CA GLY A 110 -6.70 -0.21 -6.14
C GLY A 110 -7.39 0.03 -7.48
N SER A 111 -6.96 1.04 -8.27
CA SER A 111 -7.36 1.14 -9.68
C SER A 111 -6.82 -0.05 -10.46
N GLN A 112 -7.69 -0.69 -11.26
CA GLN A 112 -7.34 -1.91 -11.97
C GLN A 112 -8.21 -2.15 -13.20
N LEU A 113 -7.64 -2.87 -14.16
CA LEU A 113 -8.34 -3.60 -15.20
C LEU A 113 -8.14 -5.10 -14.94
N ALA A 114 -9.20 -5.88 -14.81
CA ALA A 114 -9.10 -7.31 -14.52
C ALA A 114 -10.05 -8.12 -15.37
N PHE A 115 -9.54 -9.18 -15.98
CA PHE A 115 -10.32 -10.12 -16.78
C PHE A 115 -10.28 -11.50 -16.14
N ASP A 116 -11.41 -11.93 -15.59
CA ASP A 116 -11.61 -13.27 -15.04
C ASP A 116 -12.14 -14.19 -16.10
N ILE A 117 -11.43 -15.29 -16.36
CA ILE A 117 -11.77 -16.35 -17.32
C ILE A 117 -11.90 -17.68 -16.56
N PHE A 118 -12.99 -18.40 -16.77
CA PHE A 118 -13.23 -19.71 -16.18
C PHE A 118 -13.31 -20.76 -17.28
N VAL A 119 -12.43 -21.75 -17.21
CA VAL A 119 -12.37 -22.87 -18.14
C VAL A 119 -12.20 -24.17 -17.35
N GLY A 120 -13.27 -24.99 -17.27
CA GLY A 120 -13.25 -26.20 -16.43
C GLY A 120 -12.95 -25.85 -14.98
N ASP A 121 -11.91 -26.48 -14.43
CA ASP A 121 -11.45 -26.30 -13.05
C ASP A 121 -10.42 -25.14 -12.90
N PHE A 122 -10.18 -24.40 -13.98
CA PHE A 122 -9.24 -23.27 -13.98
C PHE A 122 -9.99 -21.94 -13.88
N LYS A 123 -9.46 -21.07 -13.01
CA LYS A 123 -9.73 -19.64 -13.02
C LYS A 123 -8.45 -18.93 -13.45
N ILE A 124 -8.51 -18.23 -14.58
CA ILE A 124 -7.41 -17.38 -15.08
C ILE A 124 -7.82 -15.94 -14.83
N ASN A 125 -6.96 -15.17 -14.19
CA ASN A 125 -7.13 -13.74 -13.99
C ASN A 125 -5.98 -13.02 -14.69
N ILE A 126 -6.30 -12.20 -15.69
CA ILE A 126 -5.38 -11.27 -16.32
C ILE A 126 -5.67 -9.91 -15.72
N HIS A 127 -4.67 -9.24 -15.21
CA HIS A 127 -4.87 -7.97 -14.50
C HIS A 127 -3.77 -6.97 -14.78
N ASP A 128 -4.15 -5.72 -14.63
CA ASP A 128 -3.28 -4.56 -14.64
C ASP A 128 -3.75 -3.65 -13.52
N ARG A 129 -2.94 -3.48 -12.48
CA ARG A 129 -3.19 -2.63 -11.31
C ARG A 129 -2.25 -1.45 -11.40
N PHE A 130 -2.78 -0.26 -11.15
CA PHE A 130 -1.98 0.95 -11.26
C PHE A 130 -2.43 2.00 -10.27
N SER A 131 -1.48 2.81 -9.80
CA SER A 131 -1.73 3.98 -8.97
C SER A 131 -0.76 5.10 -9.32
N LEU A 132 -1.18 6.33 -9.07
CA LEU A 132 -0.33 7.52 -9.10
C LEU A 132 -0.60 8.31 -7.82
N GLU A 133 0.33 8.23 -6.91
CA GLU A 133 0.22 8.76 -5.56
C GLU A 133 1.31 9.78 -5.28
N GLN A 134 1.07 10.67 -4.30
CA GLN A 134 2.00 11.73 -3.90
C GLN A 134 2.30 11.71 -2.40
N ASP A 135 1.43 11.09 -1.59
CA ASP A 135 1.51 11.12 -0.12
C ASP A 135 2.71 10.30 0.38
N PRO A 136 3.66 10.89 1.12
CA PRO A 136 4.84 10.19 1.65
C PRO A 136 4.55 9.37 2.90
N VAL A 137 3.41 9.58 3.59
CA VAL A 137 3.13 8.98 4.90
C VAL A 137 3.06 7.44 4.88
N ALA A 138 2.84 6.84 3.72
CA ALA A 138 2.83 5.38 3.58
C ALA A 138 4.22 4.75 3.72
N GLU A 139 5.30 5.52 3.45
CA GLU A 139 6.67 5.05 3.49
C GLU A 139 7.30 5.29 4.86
N VAL A 140 7.66 4.20 5.56
CA VAL A 140 8.14 4.27 6.95
C VAL A 140 9.49 4.99 7.09
N ALA A 141 10.36 4.86 6.09
CA ALA A 141 11.70 5.43 6.11
C ALA A 141 11.75 6.93 5.80
N LEU A 142 10.69 7.51 5.21
CA LEU A 142 10.71 8.91 4.79
C LEU A 142 10.42 9.87 5.95
N SER A 143 11.16 10.98 5.94
CA SER A 143 10.95 12.19 6.75
C SER A 143 11.38 13.41 5.95
N ASN A 144 10.88 14.60 6.28
CA ASN A 144 11.19 15.86 5.61
C ASN A 144 10.85 15.87 4.11
N VAL A 145 9.76 15.20 3.75
CA VAL A 145 9.27 15.05 2.38
C VAL A 145 7.79 15.40 2.35
N ALA A 146 7.40 16.34 1.50
CA ALA A 146 5.99 16.68 1.26
C ALA A 146 5.44 16.03 -0.01
N ASP A 147 6.29 15.78 -0.99
CA ASP A 147 5.93 15.20 -2.28
C ASP A 147 6.78 13.96 -2.58
N TYR A 148 6.16 12.80 -2.43
CA TYR A 148 6.69 11.50 -2.84
C TYR A 148 5.86 10.96 -4.00
N GLY A 149 5.86 11.73 -5.09
CA GLY A 149 5.13 11.40 -6.31
C GLY A 149 5.64 10.12 -6.95
N ARG A 150 4.76 9.13 -7.14
CA ARG A 150 5.12 7.81 -7.70
C ARG A 150 3.99 7.19 -8.48
N PHE A 151 4.31 6.72 -9.67
CA PHE A 151 3.47 5.82 -10.45
C PHE A 151 3.89 4.38 -10.17
N GLN A 152 2.94 3.54 -9.84
CA GLN A 152 3.15 2.10 -9.63
C GLN A 152 2.21 1.34 -10.56
N ASN A 153 2.74 0.34 -11.24
CA ASN A 153 1.96 -0.52 -12.12
C ASN A 153 2.35 -1.99 -11.90
N THR A 154 1.36 -2.87 -11.86
CA THR A 154 1.54 -4.32 -11.78
C THR A 154 0.65 -4.98 -12.80
N ALA A 155 1.22 -5.40 -13.92
CA ALA A 155 0.51 -6.13 -14.98
C ALA A 155 0.87 -7.61 -14.94
N GLY A 156 -0.13 -8.49 -14.94
CA GLY A 156 0.16 -9.90 -14.78
C GLY A 156 -0.97 -10.86 -15.08
N ILE A 157 -0.66 -12.12 -14.82
CA ILE A 157 -1.57 -13.25 -14.99
C ILE A 157 -1.47 -14.18 -13.79
N SER A 158 -2.61 -14.60 -13.26
CA SER A 158 -2.66 -15.68 -12.27
C SER A 158 -3.59 -16.78 -12.72
N VAL A 159 -3.19 -18.02 -12.45
CA VAL A 159 -3.95 -19.23 -12.74
C VAL A 159 -4.20 -19.98 -11.45
N LEU A 160 -5.46 -20.17 -11.11
CA LEU A 160 -5.90 -21.02 -10.03
C LEU A 160 -6.49 -22.30 -10.62
N TRP A 161 -5.97 -23.43 -10.19
CA TRP A 161 -6.46 -24.76 -10.55
C TRP A 161 -7.11 -25.41 -9.33
N ASP A 162 -8.42 -25.59 -9.39
CA ASP A 162 -9.21 -26.23 -8.33
C ASP A 162 -9.31 -27.73 -8.57
N LEU A 163 -8.67 -28.49 -7.68
CA LEU A 163 -8.66 -29.95 -7.67
C LEU A 163 -9.62 -30.52 -6.60
N ASN A 164 -10.62 -29.74 -6.17
CA ASN A 164 -11.56 -30.01 -5.09
C ASN A 164 -10.93 -30.02 -3.69
N GLN A 165 -10.02 -30.95 -3.39
CA GLN A 165 -9.32 -31.02 -2.09
C GLN A 165 -7.99 -30.28 -2.08
N ALA A 166 -7.49 -29.92 -3.25
CA ALA A 166 -6.27 -29.14 -3.40
C ALA A 166 -6.51 -27.97 -4.36
N VAL A 167 -5.88 -26.86 -4.09
CA VAL A 167 -5.89 -25.68 -4.96
C VAL A 167 -4.44 -25.32 -5.27
N VAL A 168 -4.12 -25.23 -6.54
CA VAL A 168 -2.81 -24.77 -7.02
C VAL A 168 -2.98 -23.38 -7.59
N THR A 169 -2.15 -22.43 -7.15
CA THR A 169 -2.13 -21.08 -7.72
C THR A 169 -0.73 -20.80 -8.25
N LEU A 170 -0.66 -20.29 -9.48
CA LEU A 170 0.57 -19.80 -10.10
C LEU A 170 0.33 -18.38 -10.57
N GLY A 171 1.31 -17.50 -10.37
CA GLY A 171 1.25 -16.10 -10.77
C GLY A 171 2.56 -15.65 -11.42
N TYR A 172 2.40 -14.76 -12.37
CA TYR A 172 3.48 -13.95 -12.95
C TYR A 172 3.00 -12.51 -13.03
N ASP A 173 3.80 -11.58 -12.52
CA ASP A 173 3.55 -10.15 -12.54
C ASP A 173 4.80 -9.41 -12.99
N HIS A 174 4.64 -8.42 -13.86
CA HIS A 174 5.62 -7.41 -14.16
C HIS A 174 5.26 -6.14 -13.39
N TYR A 175 6.18 -5.66 -12.58
CA TYR A 175 6.01 -4.47 -11.74
C TYR A 175 6.87 -3.33 -12.23
N ASN A 176 6.31 -2.11 -12.27
CA ASN A 176 7.02 -0.88 -12.54
C ASN A 176 6.79 0.11 -11.41
N PHE A 177 7.85 0.77 -10.99
CA PHE A 177 7.85 1.93 -10.11
C PHE A 177 8.55 3.09 -10.83
N ILE A 178 7.86 4.19 -11.00
CA ILE A 178 8.38 5.39 -11.66
C ILE A 178 8.09 6.59 -10.78
N SER A 179 9.13 7.27 -10.32
CA SER A 179 8.99 8.53 -9.59
C SER A 179 8.45 9.63 -10.51
N THR A 180 7.57 10.46 -10.00
CA THR A 180 7.14 11.70 -10.67
C THR A 180 7.80 12.94 -10.07
N ASN A 181 8.61 12.75 -9.04
CA ASN A 181 9.44 13.77 -8.42
C ASN A 181 10.92 13.41 -8.63
N SER A 182 11.66 14.23 -9.37
CA SER A 182 13.04 13.97 -9.77
C SER A 182 14.03 13.75 -8.61
N VAL A 183 13.67 14.14 -7.39
CA VAL A 183 14.46 13.84 -6.18
C VAL A 183 14.52 12.33 -5.92
N PHE A 184 13.52 11.58 -6.36
CA PHE A 184 13.37 10.15 -6.15
C PHE A 184 13.54 9.30 -7.41
N ASP A 185 14.02 9.87 -8.52
CA ASP A 185 14.26 9.12 -9.78
C ASP A 185 15.21 7.92 -9.60
N TYR A 186 16.03 7.92 -8.54
CA TYR A 186 16.87 6.79 -8.18
C TYR A 186 16.12 5.55 -7.68
N LEU A 187 14.82 5.69 -7.39
CA LEU A 187 13.91 4.60 -7.02
C LEU A 187 13.24 3.95 -8.23
N ASP A 188 13.38 4.54 -9.42
CA ASP A 188 12.80 4.00 -10.63
C ASP A 188 13.33 2.60 -10.89
N ARG A 189 12.41 1.66 -11.00
CA ARG A 189 12.74 0.23 -11.11
C ARG A 189 11.63 -0.56 -11.76
N ASN A 190 12.01 -1.70 -12.26
CA ASN A 190 11.09 -2.75 -12.68
C ASN A 190 11.40 -4.07 -11.95
N ALA A 191 10.41 -4.95 -11.85
CA ALA A 191 10.60 -6.26 -11.26
C ALA A 191 9.76 -7.33 -11.94
N GLU A 192 10.35 -8.52 -12.07
CA GLU A 192 9.70 -9.74 -12.53
C GLU A 192 9.35 -10.61 -11.33
N ILE A 193 8.06 -10.87 -11.13
CA ILE A 193 7.54 -11.55 -9.95
C ILE A 193 6.91 -12.88 -10.35
N PHE A 194 7.46 -13.98 -9.86
CA PHE A 194 6.88 -15.31 -10.00
C PHE A 194 6.40 -15.78 -8.65
N SER A 195 5.18 -16.28 -8.57
CA SER A 195 4.59 -16.78 -7.33
C SER A 195 3.89 -18.11 -7.54
N GLY A 196 3.88 -18.92 -6.50
CA GLY A 196 3.19 -20.20 -6.52
C GLY A 196 2.75 -20.63 -5.14
N SER A 197 1.61 -21.31 -5.07
CA SER A 197 1.14 -21.96 -3.83
C SER A 197 0.35 -23.24 -4.13
N ILE A 198 0.41 -24.15 -3.18
CA ILE A 198 -0.40 -25.38 -3.17
C ILE A 198 -1.08 -25.45 -1.81
N GLY A 199 -2.40 -25.35 -1.79
CA GLY A 199 -3.23 -25.50 -0.61
C GLY A 199 -3.99 -26.83 -0.64
N PHE A 200 -4.04 -27.53 0.48
CA PHE A 200 -4.82 -28.73 0.70
C PHE A 200 -5.90 -28.45 1.74
N THR A 201 -7.13 -28.85 1.47
CA THR A 201 -8.32 -28.61 2.31
C THR A 201 -8.78 -29.91 2.96
N PRO A 202 -8.15 -30.35 4.08
CA PRO A 202 -8.49 -31.59 4.74
C PRO A 202 -9.90 -31.58 5.34
N THR A 203 -10.41 -30.41 5.68
CA THR A 203 -11.78 -30.19 6.16
C THR A 203 -12.36 -28.94 5.51
N SER A 204 -13.68 -28.80 5.49
CA SER A 204 -14.35 -27.61 4.94
C SER A 204 -14.01 -26.28 5.64
N SER A 205 -13.38 -26.36 6.82
CA SER A 205 -13.03 -25.19 7.63
C SER A 205 -11.52 -24.92 7.70
N MET A 206 -10.67 -25.76 7.07
CA MET A 206 -9.23 -25.64 7.19
C MET A 206 -8.52 -25.90 5.86
N THR A 207 -7.61 -25.01 5.50
CA THR A 207 -6.67 -25.18 4.39
C THR A 207 -5.25 -25.06 4.92
N VAL A 208 -4.40 -26.03 4.59
CA VAL A 208 -2.95 -25.98 4.88
C VAL A 208 -2.22 -26.01 3.55
N GLY A 209 -1.09 -25.34 3.45
CA GLY A 209 -0.37 -25.30 2.20
C GLY A 209 1.05 -24.80 2.31
N VAL A 210 1.69 -24.80 1.15
CA VAL A 210 3.01 -24.23 0.95
C VAL A 210 2.93 -23.11 -0.08
N GLU A 211 3.79 -22.13 0.04
CA GLU A 211 3.88 -20.97 -0.86
C GLU A 211 5.33 -20.62 -1.13
N GLY A 212 5.60 -19.97 -2.25
CA GLY A 212 6.91 -19.48 -2.58
C GLY A 212 6.85 -18.42 -3.65
N SER A 213 7.88 -17.58 -3.70
CA SER A 213 8.03 -16.56 -4.72
C SER A 213 9.49 -16.36 -5.12
N PHE A 214 9.67 -15.86 -6.32
CA PHE A 214 10.91 -15.35 -6.86
C PHE A 214 10.66 -13.97 -7.44
N VAL A 215 11.50 -12.99 -7.08
CA VAL A 215 11.42 -11.63 -7.62
C VAL A 215 12.81 -11.21 -8.10
N ASP A 216 12.90 -10.72 -9.32
CA ASP A 216 14.11 -10.15 -9.90
C ASP A 216 13.87 -8.65 -10.11
N THR A 217 14.61 -7.79 -9.43
CA THR A 217 14.40 -6.33 -9.41
C THR A 217 15.59 -5.61 -10.01
N TYR A 218 15.32 -4.67 -10.92
CA TYR A 218 16.31 -3.86 -11.61
C TYR A 218 15.99 -2.37 -11.44
N TYR A 219 16.96 -1.61 -10.93
CA TYR A 219 16.89 -0.15 -10.86
C TYR A 219 17.40 0.49 -12.14
N ASP A 220 16.74 1.55 -12.60
CA ASP A 220 17.15 2.26 -13.81
C ASP A 220 18.45 3.04 -13.62
N GLN A 221 18.74 3.44 -12.37
CA GLN A 221 19.95 4.14 -11.98
C GLN A 221 20.78 3.27 -11.04
N ASN A 222 22.09 3.21 -11.25
CA ASN A 222 23.03 2.47 -10.38
C ASN A 222 23.31 3.22 -9.06
N ILE A 223 22.26 3.57 -8.32
CA ILE A 223 22.32 4.22 -7.00
C ILE A 223 21.98 3.22 -5.91
N LEU A 224 20.83 2.57 -6.00
CA LEU A 224 20.49 1.40 -5.21
C LEU A 224 20.95 0.13 -5.92
N ASN A 225 20.98 -0.98 -5.20
CA ASN A 225 21.44 -2.26 -5.72
C ASN A 225 20.30 -3.06 -6.35
N ASP A 226 20.52 -3.62 -7.53
CA ASP A 226 19.64 -4.64 -8.10
C ASP A 226 19.58 -5.86 -7.17
N SER A 227 18.47 -6.59 -7.21
CA SER A 227 18.28 -7.65 -6.22
C SER A 227 17.48 -8.83 -6.75
N ARG A 228 17.75 -10.00 -6.15
CA ARG A 228 16.97 -11.22 -6.33
C ARG A 228 16.42 -11.69 -5.00
N THR A 229 15.10 -11.77 -4.92
CA THR A 229 14.40 -12.23 -3.72
C THR A 229 13.86 -13.63 -3.92
N TYR A 230 14.10 -14.49 -2.97
CA TYR A 230 13.58 -15.85 -2.90
C TYR A 230 12.78 -16.00 -1.62
N SER A 231 11.58 -16.56 -1.69
CA SER A 231 10.84 -16.92 -0.50
C SER A 231 10.23 -18.32 -0.62
N ALA A 232 10.18 -19.04 0.50
CA ALA A 232 9.50 -20.31 0.61
C ALA A 232 8.95 -20.48 2.02
N GLY A 233 7.70 -20.93 2.12
CA GLY A 233 7.05 -21.08 3.41
C GLY A 233 5.80 -21.93 3.37
N ALA A 234 5.09 -21.93 4.49
CA ALA A 234 3.85 -22.65 4.66
C ALA A 234 2.78 -21.72 5.22
N PHE A 235 1.53 -22.07 4.97
CA PHE A 235 0.39 -21.34 5.50
C PHE A 235 -0.70 -22.27 6.04
N LEU A 236 -1.44 -21.74 7.00
CA LEU A 236 -2.65 -22.31 7.55
C LEU A 236 -3.75 -21.26 7.46
N GLU A 237 -4.87 -21.62 6.85
CA GLU A 237 -6.10 -20.84 6.90
C GLU A 237 -7.19 -21.68 7.54
N THR A 238 -7.81 -21.18 8.62
CA THR A 238 -8.82 -21.96 9.33
C THR A 238 -9.96 -21.07 9.81
N GLN A 239 -11.16 -21.61 9.74
CA GLN A 239 -12.34 -21.04 10.36
C GLN A 239 -12.50 -21.65 11.74
N LEU A 240 -12.00 -20.95 12.78
CA LEU A 240 -12.04 -21.41 14.17
C LEU A 240 -13.48 -21.52 14.69
N THR A 241 -14.32 -20.58 14.29
CA THR A 241 -15.77 -20.57 14.55
C THR A 241 -16.50 -19.98 13.34
N ASN A 242 -17.84 -19.99 13.32
CA ASN A 242 -18.62 -19.32 12.27
C ASN A 242 -18.35 -17.81 12.16
N TYR A 243 -17.70 -17.21 13.16
CA TYR A 243 -17.45 -15.77 13.26
C TYR A 243 -15.96 -15.41 13.29
N LEU A 244 -15.08 -16.39 13.46
CA LEU A 244 -13.66 -16.18 13.66
C LEU A 244 -12.85 -16.98 12.64
N LYS A 245 -12.09 -16.27 11.80
CA LYS A 245 -11.15 -16.83 10.84
C LYS A 245 -9.73 -16.44 11.21
N LEU A 246 -8.82 -17.39 11.08
CA LEU A 246 -7.38 -17.19 11.29
C LEU A 246 -6.64 -17.63 10.03
N ARG A 247 -5.74 -16.78 9.55
CA ARG A 247 -4.70 -17.13 8.59
C ARG A 247 -3.34 -16.90 9.25
N VAL A 248 -2.46 -17.87 9.17
CA VAL A 248 -1.06 -17.76 9.56
C VAL A 248 -0.21 -18.22 8.41
N ALA A 249 0.82 -17.47 8.07
CA ALA A 249 1.81 -17.87 7.08
C ALA A 249 3.20 -17.52 7.60
N GLY A 250 4.20 -18.28 7.19
CA GLY A 250 5.58 -17.99 7.54
C GLY A 250 6.54 -18.91 6.81
N GLY A 251 7.76 -18.42 6.66
CA GLY A 251 8.78 -19.10 5.90
C GLY A 251 10.12 -18.38 5.96
N TYR A 252 10.97 -18.77 5.06
CA TYR A 252 12.28 -18.20 4.87
C TYR A 252 12.29 -17.26 3.67
N GLN A 253 13.02 -16.14 3.78
CA GLN A 253 13.24 -15.17 2.73
C GLN A 253 14.74 -14.85 2.63
N ALA A 254 15.27 -14.83 1.42
CA ALA A 254 16.61 -14.35 1.11
C ALA A 254 16.54 -13.29 0.02
N ILE A 255 17.34 -12.24 0.17
CA ILE A 255 17.52 -11.20 -0.84
C ILE A 255 19.02 -11.06 -1.09
N ASP A 256 19.45 -11.37 -2.31
CA ASP A 256 20.81 -11.21 -2.79
C ASP A 256 20.89 -9.89 -3.57
N PHE A 257 21.78 -8.99 -3.17
CA PHE A 257 22.04 -7.72 -3.85
C PHE A 257 23.34 -7.78 -4.66
N ASP A 258 23.40 -7.05 -5.76
CA ASP A 258 24.58 -7.05 -6.64
C ASP A 258 25.73 -6.18 -6.13
N HIS A 259 25.49 -5.32 -5.10
CA HIS A 259 26.45 -4.43 -4.45
C HIS A 259 27.22 -3.50 -5.40
N THR A 260 26.61 -3.14 -6.54
CA THR A 260 27.22 -2.24 -7.53
C THR A 260 26.75 -0.79 -7.37
N GLY A 261 25.69 -0.58 -6.59
CA GLY A 261 25.08 0.72 -6.39
C GLY A 261 25.93 1.69 -5.57
N LEU A 262 25.75 2.98 -5.86
CA LEU A 262 26.46 4.07 -5.15
C LEU A 262 26.02 4.23 -3.70
N VAL A 263 24.89 3.66 -3.29
CA VAL A 263 24.46 3.60 -1.88
C VAL A 263 25.51 2.94 -1.00
N ASN A 264 26.32 2.06 -1.59
CA ASN A 264 27.37 1.30 -0.91
C ASN A 264 26.86 0.55 0.33
N ASP A 265 25.66 0.00 0.22
CA ASP A 265 25.09 -0.94 1.19
C ASP A 265 25.50 -2.35 0.79
N ALA A 266 26.31 -2.98 1.64
CA ALA A 266 26.89 -4.32 1.39
C ALA A 266 26.09 -5.44 2.09
N HIS A 267 24.88 -5.18 2.54
CA HIS A 267 24.09 -6.16 3.28
C HIS A 267 23.17 -6.94 2.35
N ASP A 268 23.30 -8.25 2.34
CA ASP A 268 22.30 -9.19 1.87
C ASP A 268 21.34 -9.55 3.00
N LEU A 269 20.16 -10.03 2.66
CA LEU A 269 19.18 -10.48 3.63
C LEU A 269 19.07 -12.00 3.63
N ASN A 270 19.14 -12.56 4.85
CA ASN A 270 18.74 -13.93 5.13
C ASN A 270 17.88 -13.88 6.39
N ASP A 271 16.56 -14.00 6.23
CA ASP A 271 15.62 -13.79 7.33
C ASP A 271 14.39 -14.70 7.18
N TYR A 272 13.51 -14.65 8.14
CA TYR A 272 12.17 -15.27 8.05
C TYR A 272 11.13 -14.21 7.70
N TYR A 273 10.03 -14.64 7.16
CA TYR A 273 8.80 -13.86 7.16
C TYR A 273 7.74 -14.60 7.97
N ALA A 274 6.87 -13.84 8.63
CA ALA A 274 5.76 -14.40 9.37
C ALA A 274 4.60 -13.39 9.38
N ASN A 275 3.39 -13.86 9.14
CA ASN A 275 2.20 -13.04 9.28
C ASN A 275 1.05 -13.85 9.86
N ALA A 276 0.21 -13.18 10.64
CA ALA A 276 -1.04 -13.74 11.14
C ALA A 276 -2.16 -12.70 10.99
N LEU A 277 -3.27 -13.12 10.42
CA LEU A 277 -4.49 -12.32 10.27
C LEU A 277 -5.64 -13.01 10.98
N LEU A 278 -6.18 -12.36 11.99
CA LEU A 278 -7.37 -12.77 12.70
C LEU A 278 -8.54 -11.88 12.29
N SER A 279 -9.53 -12.46 11.61
CA SER A 279 -10.76 -11.76 11.22
C SER A 279 -11.91 -12.22 12.09
N HIS A 280 -12.51 -11.29 12.83
CA HIS A 280 -13.59 -11.56 13.77
C HIS A 280 -14.85 -10.78 13.38
N ARG A 281 -15.87 -11.49 12.95
CA ARG A 281 -17.20 -10.94 12.76
C ARG A 281 -17.97 -11.08 14.08
N VAL A 282 -17.85 -10.07 14.95
CA VAL A 282 -18.47 -10.11 16.30
C VAL A 282 -19.97 -10.29 16.22
N ASN A 283 -20.59 -9.62 15.24
CA ASN A 283 -22.02 -9.76 14.92
C ASN A 283 -22.29 -9.26 13.48
N ALA A 284 -23.55 -9.07 13.13
CA ALA A 284 -23.96 -8.65 11.78
C ALA A 284 -23.49 -7.23 11.41
N VAL A 285 -23.19 -6.39 12.40
CA VAL A 285 -22.85 -4.96 12.22
C VAL A 285 -21.43 -4.59 12.65
N LEU A 286 -20.70 -5.50 13.30
CA LEU A 286 -19.35 -5.24 13.84
C LEU A 286 -18.37 -6.32 13.35
N THR A 287 -17.32 -5.86 12.67
CA THR A 287 -16.20 -6.67 12.21
C THR A 287 -14.90 -6.08 12.70
N GLN A 288 -13.98 -6.92 13.13
CA GLN A 288 -12.63 -6.56 13.56
C GLN A 288 -11.61 -7.44 12.84
N ASN A 289 -10.47 -6.83 12.49
CA ASN A 289 -9.31 -7.55 11.97
C ASN A 289 -8.09 -7.16 12.79
N LEU A 290 -7.30 -8.13 13.17
CA LEU A 290 -5.98 -7.98 13.78
C LEU A 290 -4.96 -8.64 12.86
N SER A 291 -3.98 -7.86 12.41
CA SER A 291 -2.86 -8.34 11.62
C SER A 291 -1.57 -8.10 12.38
N VAL A 292 -0.74 -9.12 12.48
CA VAL A 292 0.61 -9.02 13.04
C VAL A 292 1.58 -9.70 12.09
N GLY A 293 2.79 -9.17 11.96
CA GLY A 293 3.76 -9.78 11.06
C GLY A 293 5.17 -9.25 11.19
N HIS A 294 6.05 -10.01 10.58
CA HIS A 294 7.43 -9.66 10.27
C HIS A 294 7.63 -9.84 8.78
N GLU A 295 8.01 -8.78 8.10
CA GLU A 295 8.24 -8.75 6.65
C GLU A 295 9.45 -7.89 6.32
N THR A 296 10.02 -8.10 5.15
CA THR A 296 11.09 -7.25 4.62
C THR A 296 10.65 -6.70 3.27
N GLN A 297 10.89 -5.43 3.06
CA GLN A 297 10.64 -4.72 1.81
C GLN A 297 11.91 -4.02 1.34
N LEU A 298 11.97 -3.67 0.04
CA LEU A 298 13.07 -2.87 -0.48
C LEU A 298 13.05 -1.48 0.16
N GLY A 299 14.23 -0.99 0.54
CA GLY A 299 14.39 0.30 1.18
C GLY A 299 14.28 1.46 0.18
N VAL A 300 13.99 2.65 0.71
CA VAL A 300 14.07 3.91 -0.05
C VAL A 300 15.49 4.49 0.02
N ASN A 301 16.14 4.34 1.17
CA ASN A 301 17.47 4.88 1.46
C ASN A 301 18.51 3.78 1.74
N SER A 302 18.17 2.54 1.50
CA SER A 302 18.96 1.34 1.85
C SER A 302 18.57 0.18 0.94
N ASN A 303 19.26 -0.94 1.05
CA ASN A 303 18.88 -2.15 0.32
C ASN A 303 17.51 -2.67 0.77
N TYR A 304 17.26 -2.73 2.08
CA TYR A 304 16.01 -3.23 2.62
C TYR A 304 15.64 -2.61 3.96
N VAL A 305 14.36 -2.70 4.27
CA VAL A 305 13.76 -2.38 5.58
C VAL A 305 13.11 -3.64 6.13
N LYS A 306 13.52 -4.08 7.33
CA LYS A 306 12.81 -5.10 8.10
C LYS A 306 11.72 -4.45 8.90
N LEU A 307 10.52 -4.98 8.84
CA LEU A 307 9.34 -4.39 9.46
C LEU A 307 8.61 -5.40 10.33
N ASN A 308 8.53 -5.12 11.63
CA ASN A 308 7.60 -5.77 12.55
C ASN A 308 6.36 -4.89 12.68
N TYR A 309 5.18 -5.45 12.53
CA TYR A 309 3.97 -4.64 12.61
C TYR A 309 2.83 -5.32 13.37
N VAL A 310 2.01 -4.48 13.98
CA VAL A 310 0.69 -4.81 14.51
C VAL A 310 -0.31 -3.81 13.95
N ARG A 311 -1.37 -4.29 13.28
CA ARG A 311 -2.44 -3.45 12.73
C ARG A 311 -3.79 -3.98 13.18
N HIS A 312 -4.63 -3.11 13.67
CA HIS A 312 -6.00 -3.44 14.08
C HIS A 312 -6.99 -2.53 13.37
N THR A 313 -8.00 -3.12 12.77
CA THR A 313 -9.10 -2.39 12.14
C THR A 313 -10.43 -2.83 12.72
N THR A 314 -11.32 -1.87 12.94
CA THR A 314 -12.71 -2.13 13.34
C THR A 314 -13.63 -1.43 12.37
N THR A 315 -14.68 -2.11 11.94
CA THR A 315 -15.76 -1.54 11.15
C THR A 315 -17.08 -1.82 11.85
N TRP A 316 -17.82 -0.78 12.17
CA TRP A 316 -19.05 -0.86 12.94
C TRP A 316 -20.17 -0.03 12.30
N ASN A 317 -21.22 -0.71 11.82
CA ASN A 317 -22.47 -0.10 11.38
C ASN A 317 -23.33 0.19 12.61
N ILE A 318 -23.17 1.39 13.23
CA ILE A 318 -23.75 1.73 14.55
C ILE A 318 -25.28 1.81 14.46
N PHE A 319 -25.79 2.55 13.47
CA PHE A 319 -27.21 2.74 13.22
C PHE A 319 -27.48 2.67 11.69
N TYR A 320 -28.75 2.72 11.30
CA TYR A 320 -29.10 2.87 9.89
C TYR A 320 -28.34 4.06 9.31
N HIS A 321 -27.57 3.82 8.24
CA HIS A 321 -26.80 4.84 7.51
C HIS A 321 -25.53 5.38 8.18
N THR A 322 -25.12 4.88 9.35
CA THR A 322 -23.91 5.36 10.03
C THR A 322 -22.86 4.26 10.12
N LEU A 323 -21.70 4.52 9.53
CA LEU A 323 -20.52 3.67 9.58
C LEU A 323 -19.46 4.33 10.45
N PHE A 324 -18.95 3.60 11.43
CA PHE A 324 -17.78 3.99 12.21
C PHE A 324 -16.64 3.01 11.92
N SER A 325 -15.45 3.51 11.65
CA SER A 325 -14.27 2.65 11.53
C SER A 325 -13.09 3.22 12.32
N THR A 326 -12.26 2.30 12.81
CA THR A 326 -10.99 2.62 13.45
C THR A 326 -9.88 1.84 12.81
N GLU A 327 -8.74 2.46 12.67
CA GLU A 327 -7.47 1.86 12.28
C GLU A 327 -6.44 2.20 13.35
N LEU A 328 -5.71 1.22 13.84
CA LEU A 328 -4.59 1.42 14.77
C LEU A 328 -3.40 0.63 14.24
N PHE A 329 -2.22 1.20 14.32
CA PHE A 329 -1.00 0.50 13.92
C PHE A 329 0.17 0.83 14.83
N TYR A 330 1.08 -0.11 14.94
CA TYR A 330 2.42 0.03 15.48
C TYR A 330 3.38 -0.69 14.53
N GLU A 331 4.49 -0.06 14.23
CA GLU A 331 5.52 -0.53 13.33
C GLU A 331 6.89 -0.28 13.96
N ASP A 332 7.74 -1.29 13.90
CA ASP A 332 9.11 -1.29 14.35
C ASP A 332 9.98 -1.72 13.17
N ALA A 333 10.79 -0.81 12.66
CA ALA A 333 11.50 -0.99 11.41
C ALA A 333 13.00 -0.76 11.55
N ASP A 334 13.78 -1.61 10.88
CA ASP A 334 15.23 -1.51 10.78
C ASP A 334 15.64 -1.38 9.32
N ASP A 335 16.23 -0.24 8.96
CA ASP A 335 16.86 0.01 7.67
C ASP A 335 18.26 -0.63 7.62
N SER A 336 18.62 -1.34 6.54
CA SER A 336 19.95 -1.96 6.40
C SER A 336 21.08 -0.93 6.33
N GLY A 337 20.81 0.24 5.76
CA GLY A 337 21.73 1.36 5.68
C GLY A 337 22.81 1.23 4.60
N GLY A 338 23.54 2.31 4.41
CA GLY A 338 24.65 2.42 3.48
C GLY A 338 25.78 3.29 4.04
N SER A 339 26.74 3.70 3.22
CA SER A 339 27.87 4.52 3.69
C SER A 339 27.54 6.02 3.82
N GLY A 340 26.39 6.47 3.37
CA GLY A 340 25.90 7.85 3.50
C GLY A 340 26.72 8.94 2.80
N LEU A 341 27.90 8.61 2.30
CA LEU A 341 28.92 9.58 1.88
C LEU A 341 28.76 10.09 0.44
N LEU A 342 27.93 9.46 -0.39
CA LEU A 342 27.98 9.67 -1.84
C LEU A 342 26.84 10.50 -2.42
N PHE A 343 25.81 10.80 -1.65
CA PHE A 343 24.77 11.71 -2.13
C PHE A 343 25.21 13.15 -1.88
N GLN A 344 25.76 13.76 -2.91
CA GLN A 344 25.88 15.22 -2.92
C GLN A 344 24.46 15.79 -2.89
N PRO A 345 24.13 16.61 -1.89
CA PRO A 345 22.85 17.29 -1.89
C PRO A 345 22.70 18.09 -3.19
N ILE A 346 21.50 18.10 -3.76
CA ILE A 346 21.17 19.06 -4.81
C ILE A 346 21.63 20.42 -4.31
N PRO A 347 22.44 21.19 -5.06
CA PRO A 347 22.96 22.45 -4.58
C PRO A 347 21.84 23.33 -4.01
N GLY A 348 21.93 23.64 -2.71
CA GLY A 348 20.95 24.44 -1.98
C GLY A 348 19.85 23.67 -1.24
N VAL A 349 19.81 22.33 -1.32
CA VAL A 349 18.88 21.51 -0.53
C VAL A 349 19.70 20.63 0.42
N PRO A 350 19.50 20.76 1.76
CA PRO A 350 20.15 19.87 2.71
C PRO A 350 19.68 18.44 2.47
N ASN A 351 20.59 17.48 2.33
CA ASN A 351 20.22 16.08 2.34
C ASN A 351 19.95 15.62 3.78
N ILE A 352 18.67 15.59 4.16
CA ILE A 352 18.21 15.19 5.49
C ILE A 352 17.92 13.66 5.54
N ASN A 353 17.91 13.01 4.39
CA ASN A 353 17.73 11.56 4.27
C ASN A 353 19.02 10.91 3.72
N PRO A 354 20.12 10.87 4.49
CA PRO A 354 21.33 10.16 4.07
C PRO A 354 21.04 8.64 4.01
N PHE A 355 21.76 7.94 3.13
CA PHE A 355 21.74 6.47 3.06
C PHE A 355 22.50 5.87 4.27
N VAL A 356 21.86 5.85 5.42
CA VAL A 356 22.42 5.32 6.67
C VAL A 356 21.42 4.38 7.31
N ALA A 357 21.92 3.45 8.11
CA ALA A 357 21.05 2.60 8.92
C ALA A 357 20.18 3.45 9.84
N GLU A 358 18.92 3.10 9.96
CA GLU A 358 17.93 3.81 10.78
C GLU A 358 17.08 2.79 11.52
N HIS A 359 16.89 3.01 12.81
CA HIS A 359 15.91 2.29 13.62
C HIS A 359 14.70 3.18 13.86
N ILE A 360 13.52 2.67 13.53
CA ILE A 360 12.29 3.45 13.45
C ILE A 360 11.19 2.80 14.27
N HIS A 361 10.57 3.58 15.16
CA HIS A 361 9.29 3.24 15.75
C HIS A 361 8.22 4.16 15.17
N ARG A 362 7.19 3.59 14.53
CA ARG A 362 6.08 4.35 13.98
C ARG A 362 4.76 3.82 14.50
N TYR A 363 3.89 4.70 14.96
CA TYR A 363 2.58 4.33 15.46
C TYR A 363 1.55 5.40 15.19
N GLY A 364 0.30 4.97 15.19
CA GLY A 364 -0.79 5.90 14.94
C GLY A 364 -2.12 5.21 14.78
N GLY A 365 -3.05 5.96 14.23
CA GLY A 365 -4.36 5.44 13.92
C GLY A 365 -5.28 6.44 13.27
N ALA A 366 -6.41 5.96 12.80
CA ALA A 366 -7.45 6.78 12.22
C ALA A 366 -8.82 6.43 12.81
N LEU A 367 -9.68 7.44 12.93
CA LEU A 367 -11.09 7.33 13.25
C LEU A 367 -11.88 7.89 12.10
N THR A 368 -12.81 7.12 11.55
CA THR A 368 -13.67 7.56 10.44
C THR A 368 -15.13 7.40 10.82
N LEU A 369 -15.91 8.43 10.60
CA LEU A 369 -17.36 8.43 10.74
C LEU A 369 -17.98 8.73 9.36
N GLY A 370 -18.70 7.77 8.81
CA GLY A 370 -19.45 7.92 7.56
C GLY A 370 -20.95 7.99 7.85
N TYR A 371 -21.65 8.92 7.21
CA TYR A 371 -23.10 9.05 7.31
C TYR A 371 -23.74 9.15 5.93
N GLN A 372 -24.61 8.21 5.61
CA GLN A 372 -25.38 8.23 4.37
C GLN A 372 -26.59 9.14 4.55
N LEU A 373 -26.46 10.38 4.08
CA LEU A 373 -27.50 11.41 4.19
C LEU A 373 -28.70 11.09 3.30
N THR A 374 -28.44 10.60 2.08
CA THR A 374 -29.46 10.14 1.11
C THR A 374 -28.96 8.89 0.40
N GLN A 375 -29.76 8.31 -0.50
CA GLN A 375 -29.31 7.18 -1.33
C GLN A 375 -28.11 7.53 -2.23
N HIS A 376 -27.92 8.82 -2.52
CA HIS A 376 -26.88 9.33 -3.41
C HIS A 376 -25.76 10.09 -2.69
N VAL A 377 -25.99 10.57 -1.47
CA VAL A 377 -25.05 11.44 -0.74
C VAL A 377 -24.54 10.76 0.51
N THR A 378 -23.24 10.63 0.63
CA THR A 378 -22.55 10.17 1.84
C THR A 378 -21.60 11.27 2.31
N LEU A 379 -21.60 11.54 3.61
CA LEU A 379 -20.68 12.44 4.27
C LEU A 379 -19.69 11.62 5.10
N GLY A 380 -18.43 12.03 5.11
CA GLY A 380 -17.35 11.41 5.87
C GLY A 380 -16.62 12.44 6.73
N LEU A 381 -16.23 12.04 7.93
CA LEU A 381 -15.30 12.77 8.79
C LEU A 381 -14.21 11.79 9.20
N ARG A 382 -12.94 12.15 8.97
CA ARG A 382 -11.78 11.35 9.34
C ARG A 382 -10.82 12.18 10.18
N TYR A 383 -10.33 11.59 11.25
CA TYR A 383 -9.16 12.06 11.99
C TYR A 383 -8.09 10.99 11.92
N GLN A 384 -6.86 11.37 11.63
CA GLN A 384 -5.70 10.48 11.59
C GLN A 384 -4.56 11.12 12.36
N TYR A 385 -3.88 10.30 13.16
CA TYR A 385 -2.64 10.63 13.86
C TYR A 385 -1.56 9.65 13.43
N THR A 386 -0.35 10.17 13.19
CA THR A 386 0.85 9.38 12.92
C THR A 386 2.03 9.99 13.67
N GLN A 387 2.82 9.17 14.34
CA GLN A 387 4.09 9.56 14.93
C GLN A 387 5.17 8.60 14.48
N LYS A 388 6.33 9.14 14.15
CA LYS A 388 7.58 8.42 13.87
C LYS A 388 8.62 8.93 14.87
N ASP A 389 9.29 7.99 15.53
CA ASP A 389 10.47 8.19 16.36
C ASP A 389 11.64 7.48 15.71
N SER A 390 12.76 8.15 15.47
CA SER A 390 13.94 7.67 14.74
C SER A 390 15.20 7.86 15.58
N ASP A 391 16.17 6.97 15.45
CA ASP A 391 17.51 7.14 16.03
C ASP A 391 18.38 8.12 15.23
N GLN A 392 17.92 8.57 14.06
CA GLN A 392 18.61 9.55 13.23
C GLN A 392 18.08 10.98 13.50
N PRO A 393 18.97 11.96 13.58
CA PRO A 393 18.58 13.35 13.90
C PRO A 393 17.70 13.96 12.81
N LEU A 394 16.72 14.77 13.21
CA LEU A 394 15.76 15.49 12.37
C LEU A 394 14.83 14.56 11.54
N ARG A 395 14.65 13.31 11.96
CA ARG A 395 13.78 12.36 11.29
C ARG A 395 12.53 11.99 12.09
N ASP A 396 12.41 12.49 13.31
CA ASP A 396 11.19 12.38 14.08
C ASP A 396 10.10 13.25 13.46
N TYR A 397 8.87 12.78 13.54
CA TYR A 397 7.73 13.64 13.22
C TYR A 397 6.46 13.18 13.91
N ARG A 398 5.53 14.10 14.03
CA ARG A 398 4.13 13.82 14.36
C ARG A 398 3.25 14.55 13.34
N GLN A 399 2.14 13.92 12.99
CA GLN A 399 1.20 14.46 12.02
C GLN A 399 -0.22 14.22 12.49
N ASN A 400 -1.05 15.28 12.44
CA ASN A 400 -2.49 15.22 12.63
C ASN A 400 -3.18 15.63 11.32
N ARG A 401 -4.13 14.83 10.88
CA ARG A 401 -4.94 15.08 9.68
C ARG A 401 -6.41 15.02 10.07
N ILE A 402 -7.17 16.03 9.67
CA ILE A 402 -8.63 16.07 9.81
C ILE A 402 -9.20 16.25 8.43
N ALA A 403 -10.00 15.31 7.96
CA ALA A 403 -10.63 15.36 6.64
C ALA A 403 -12.16 15.30 6.74
N PHE A 404 -12.82 16.10 5.92
CA PHE A 404 -14.25 16.05 5.70
C PHE A 404 -14.52 15.79 4.22
N ASP A 405 -15.31 14.77 3.92
CA ASP A 405 -15.60 14.32 2.58
C ASP A 405 -17.11 14.33 2.30
N GLY A 406 -17.47 14.80 1.12
CA GLY A 406 -18.80 14.65 0.57
C GLY A 406 -18.76 13.83 -0.72
N THR A 407 -19.42 12.67 -0.74
CA THR A 407 -19.47 11.78 -1.91
C THR A 407 -20.88 11.76 -2.49
N TYR A 408 -20.99 12.00 -3.79
CA TYR A 408 -22.21 11.83 -4.57
C TYR A 408 -22.10 10.59 -5.46
N SER A 409 -23.04 9.65 -5.32
CA SER A 409 -23.20 8.49 -6.20
C SER A 409 -24.35 8.74 -7.17
N PHE A 410 -24.04 8.74 -8.46
CA PHE A 410 -25.01 9.06 -9.52
C PHE A 410 -26.11 8.03 -9.63
#